data_f1fc30cc721216d3e17fe621becb1507
#
_entry.id   f1fc30cc721216d3e17fe621becb1507
#
_cell.length_a   1.000
_cell.length_b   1.000
_cell.length_c   1.000
_cell.angle_alpha   90.00
_cell.angle_beta   90.00
_cell.angle_gamma   90.00
#
_symmetry.space_group_name_H-M   'P 1'
#
loop_
_entity.id
_entity.type
_entity.pdbx_description
1 polymer ?
#
loop_
_entity_poly.entity_id
_entity_poly.type
_entity_poly.pdbx_seq_one_letter_code
_entity_poly.pdbx_strand_id
1 'polypeptide(L)'
;MEKDLSLTELFDLYGGLLTDRQRELFSSYYIYDLSLSEIAEPEGKTRQNVYAAVKSVKDKLHEYEKILKLKEKNDQLFALAESISGENKDLSDKIKEIIGR
;
A
#
# COMPACT_ATOMS: atom_id res chain seq x y z
N MET A 1 7.62 0.89 15.38
CA MET A 1 6.50 0.68 14.44
C MET A 1 6.87 -0.49 13.53
N GLU A 2 6.07 -1.52 13.53
CA GLU A 2 6.32 -2.65 12.65
C GLU A 2 5.98 -2.30 11.20
N LYS A 3 6.75 -2.87 10.28
CA LYS A 3 6.50 -2.73 8.85
C LYS A 3 5.57 -3.84 8.40
N ASP A 4 4.43 -3.44 7.85
CA ASP A 4 3.36 -4.35 7.42
C ASP A 4 3.37 -4.44 5.90
N LEU A 5 3.55 -5.65 5.37
CA LEU A 5 3.56 -5.89 3.93
C LEU A 5 2.22 -5.56 3.26
N SER A 6 1.12 -5.65 4.00
CA SER A 6 -0.19 -5.27 3.45
C SER A 6 -0.28 -3.77 3.16
N LEU A 7 0.53 -2.94 3.82
CA LEU A 7 0.59 -1.50 3.55
C LEU A 7 1.13 -1.19 2.16
N THR A 8 2.04 -2.00 1.64
CA THR A 8 2.55 -1.79 0.27
C THR A 8 1.46 -2.03 -0.76
N GLU A 9 0.56 -2.99 -0.52
CA GLU A 9 -0.60 -3.19 -1.38
C GLU A 9 -1.54 -2.00 -1.34
N LEU A 10 -1.80 -1.44 -0.16
CA LEU A 10 -2.62 -0.23 -0.02
C LEU A 10 -1.95 0.96 -0.71
N PHE A 11 -0.64 1.07 -0.60
CA PHE A 11 0.10 2.13 -1.28
C PHE A 11 0.01 2.00 -2.81
N ASP A 12 0.10 0.78 -3.34
CA ASP A 12 -0.06 0.54 -4.77
C ASP A 12 -1.44 0.98 -5.27
N LEU A 13 -2.49 0.73 -4.48
CA LEU A 13 -3.86 1.11 -4.84
C LEU A 13 -4.15 2.59 -4.64
N TYR A 14 -3.69 3.16 -3.53
CA TYR A 14 -4.12 4.49 -3.07
C TYR A 14 -3.03 5.55 -3.07
N GLY A 15 -1.79 5.20 -3.43
CA GLY A 15 -0.67 6.15 -3.43
C GLY A 15 -0.92 7.37 -4.26
N GLY A 16 -1.69 7.26 -5.35
CA GLY A 16 -2.06 8.39 -6.19
C GLY A 16 -2.94 9.43 -5.49
N LEU A 17 -3.56 9.09 -4.37
CA LEU A 17 -4.36 10.00 -3.56
C LEU A 17 -3.53 10.76 -2.52
N LEU A 18 -2.28 10.36 -2.33
CA LEU A 18 -1.36 11.01 -1.41
C LEU A 18 -0.65 12.18 -2.08
N THR A 19 -0.17 13.12 -1.26
CA THR A 19 0.72 14.17 -1.77
C THR A 19 2.07 13.58 -2.15
N ASP A 20 2.85 14.31 -2.96
CA ASP A 20 4.21 13.88 -3.33
C ASP A 20 5.07 13.64 -2.09
N ARG A 21 4.97 14.52 -1.09
CA ARG A 21 5.71 14.38 0.16
C ARG A 21 5.31 13.13 0.91
N GLN A 22 4.02 12.82 0.98
CA GLN A 22 3.53 11.63 1.65
C GLN A 22 4.00 10.36 0.95
N ARG A 23 3.98 10.32 -0.39
CA ARG A 23 4.52 9.20 -1.16
C ARG A 23 6.01 9.00 -0.91
N GLU A 24 6.76 10.10 -0.89
CA GLU A 24 8.19 10.05 -0.62
C GLU A 24 8.50 9.49 0.77
N LEU A 25 7.78 9.95 1.80
CA LEU A 25 7.93 9.44 3.17
C LEU A 25 7.62 7.96 3.26
N PHE A 26 6.52 7.54 2.67
CA PHE A 26 6.15 6.12 2.66
C PHE A 26 7.23 5.29 1.97
N SER A 27 7.68 5.72 0.81
CA SER A 27 8.69 5.00 0.04
C SER A 27 10.01 4.89 0.80
N SER A 28 10.45 5.98 1.43
CA SER A 28 11.70 5.98 2.21
C SER A 28 11.64 4.97 3.35
N TYR A 29 10.55 4.94 4.08
CA TYR A 29 10.44 4.09 5.27
C TYR A 29 10.10 2.64 4.93
N TYR A 30 9.07 2.40 4.11
CA TYR A 30 8.54 1.05 3.85
C TYR A 30 9.18 0.34 2.67
N ILE A 31 9.62 1.07 1.65
CA ILE A 31 10.19 0.47 0.43
C ILE A 31 11.72 0.45 0.49
N TYR A 32 12.34 1.59 0.83
CA TYR A 32 13.80 1.70 0.86
C TYR A 32 14.40 1.35 2.23
N ASP A 33 13.55 1.03 3.19
CA ASP A 33 13.96 0.54 4.51
C ASP A 33 14.86 1.50 5.29
N LEU A 34 14.66 2.80 5.11
CA LEU A 34 15.37 3.80 5.89
C LEU A 34 14.81 3.89 7.30
N SER A 35 15.67 4.12 8.29
CA SER A 35 15.24 4.37 9.66
C SER A 35 14.61 5.76 9.77
N LEU A 36 13.84 5.98 10.83
CA LEU A 36 13.26 7.30 11.11
C LEU A 36 14.35 8.36 11.25
N SER A 37 15.47 8.02 11.89
CA SER A 37 16.61 8.93 12.03
C SER A 37 17.26 9.25 10.70
N GLU A 38 17.43 8.26 9.83
CA GLU A 38 18.00 8.47 8.51
C GLU A 38 17.13 9.39 7.63
N ILE A 39 15.82 9.36 7.83
CA ILE A 39 14.89 10.26 7.14
C ILE A 39 14.93 11.66 7.76
N ALA A 40 14.98 11.74 9.08
CA ALA A 40 14.91 13.00 9.83
C ALA A 40 16.17 13.87 9.69
N GLU A 41 17.34 13.25 9.78
CA GLU A 41 18.61 13.99 9.81
C GLU A 41 18.84 14.96 8.65
N PRO A 42 18.70 14.52 7.37
CA PRO A 42 18.92 15.43 6.24
C PRO A 42 17.97 16.62 6.22
N GLU A 43 16.80 16.49 6.85
CA GLU A 43 15.77 17.53 6.84
C GLU A 43 15.81 18.41 8.09
N GLY A 44 16.75 18.16 9.00
CA GLY A 44 16.82 18.91 10.26
C GLY A 44 15.61 18.69 11.16
N LYS A 45 14.95 17.54 11.03
CA LYS A 45 13.76 17.20 11.82
C LYS A 45 14.10 16.19 12.89
N THR A 46 13.19 16.03 13.86
CA THR A 46 13.33 15.01 14.88
C THR A 46 12.77 13.68 14.40
N ARG A 47 13.25 12.61 15.03
CA ARG A 47 12.74 11.27 14.80
C ARG A 47 11.22 11.18 15.06
N GLN A 48 10.75 11.86 16.12
CA GLN A 48 9.33 11.89 16.48
C GLN A 48 8.49 12.60 15.41
N ASN A 49 9.01 13.67 14.81
CA ASN A 49 8.31 14.36 13.72
C ASN A 49 8.12 13.42 12.52
N VAL A 50 9.16 12.69 12.14
CA VAL A 50 9.08 11.74 11.03
C VAL A 50 8.15 10.58 11.37
N TYR A 51 8.23 10.06 12.60
CA TYR A 51 7.31 9.01 13.05
C TYR A 51 5.84 9.44 12.88
N ALA A 52 5.51 10.63 13.37
CA ALA A 52 4.15 11.16 13.27
C ALA A 52 3.70 11.31 11.81
N ALA A 53 4.60 11.78 10.93
CA ALA A 53 4.30 11.95 9.51
C ALA A 53 4.07 10.60 8.82
N VAL A 54 4.92 9.61 9.09
CA VAL A 54 4.77 8.27 8.54
C VAL A 54 3.48 7.62 9.03
N LYS A 55 3.18 7.76 10.33
CA LYS A 55 1.94 7.24 10.91
C LYS A 55 0.71 7.88 10.27
N SER A 56 0.75 9.18 9.99
CA SER A 56 -0.34 9.88 9.32
C SER A 56 -0.60 9.31 7.93
N VAL A 57 0.45 9.00 7.17
CA VAL A 57 0.31 8.37 5.83
C VAL A 57 -0.31 6.98 5.98
N LYS A 58 0.17 6.19 6.92
CA LYS A 58 -0.38 4.86 7.21
C LYS A 58 -1.87 4.94 7.52
N ASP A 59 -2.26 5.86 8.38
CA ASP A 59 -3.66 6.03 8.78
C ASP A 59 -4.53 6.43 7.58
N LYS A 60 -4.02 7.28 6.70
CA LYS A 60 -4.73 7.66 5.47
C LYS A 60 -4.95 6.48 4.54
N LEU A 61 -3.95 5.64 4.35
CA LEU A 61 -4.09 4.46 3.51
C LEU A 61 -5.17 3.52 4.05
N HIS A 62 -5.19 3.29 5.36
CA HIS A 62 -6.24 2.49 6.00
C HIS A 62 -7.61 3.13 5.88
N GLU A 63 -7.70 4.44 5.98
CA GLU A 63 -8.96 5.16 5.82
C GLU A 63 -9.50 5.02 4.40
N TYR A 64 -8.64 5.16 3.39
CA TYR A 64 -9.05 4.94 1.99
C TYR A 64 -9.58 3.53 1.77
N GLU A 65 -8.89 2.54 2.31
CA GLU A 65 -9.34 1.15 2.19
C GLU A 65 -10.67 0.91 2.91
N LYS A 66 -10.84 1.51 4.08
CA LYS A 66 -12.10 1.41 4.83
C LYS A 66 -13.29 1.93 4.03
N ILE A 67 -13.09 3.00 3.27
CA ILE A 67 -14.15 3.63 2.48
C ILE A 67 -14.30 2.95 1.12
N LEU A 68 -13.21 2.73 0.39
CA LEU A 68 -13.24 2.28 -1.00
C LEU A 68 -13.18 0.76 -1.16
N LYS A 69 -12.53 0.07 -0.23
CA LYS A 69 -12.44 -1.40 -0.18
C LYS A 69 -11.89 -2.05 -1.45
N LEU A 70 -10.98 -1.35 -2.15
CA LEU A 70 -10.41 -1.88 -3.40
C LEU A 70 -9.56 -3.12 -3.16
N LYS A 71 -8.77 -3.15 -2.07
CA LYS A 71 -7.97 -4.33 -1.73
C LYS A 71 -8.88 -5.52 -1.42
N GLU A 72 -9.90 -5.30 -0.59
CA GLU A 72 -10.87 -6.35 -0.23
C GLU A 72 -11.56 -6.91 -1.47
N LYS A 73 -12.03 -6.04 -2.35
CA LYS A 73 -12.71 -6.46 -3.59
C LYS A 73 -11.75 -7.19 -4.53
N ASN A 74 -10.53 -6.70 -4.67
CA ASN A 74 -9.53 -7.35 -5.51
C ASN A 74 -9.15 -8.72 -4.97
N ASP A 75 -9.02 -8.86 -3.65
CA ASP A 75 -8.73 -10.15 -3.03
C ASP A 75 -9.87 -11.15 -3.26
N GLN A 76 -11.12 -10.70 -3.15
CA GLN A 76 -12.29 -11.54 -3.44
C GLN A 76 -12.34 -11.96 -4.90
N LEU A 77 -12.08 -11.03 -5.83
CA LEU A 77 -12.05 -11.33 -7.26
C LEU A 77 -10.91 -12.29 -7.60
N PHE A 78 -9.74 -12.10 -6.99
CA PHE A 78 -8.60 -12.99 -7.20
C PHE A 78 -8.92 -14.41 -6.70
N ALA A 79 -9.53 -14.53 -5.52
CA ALA A 79 -9.93 -15.82 -4.98
C ALA A 79 -10.95 -16.51 -5.88
N LEU A 80 -11.91 -15.74 -6.42
CA LEU A 80 -12.89 -16.27 -7.37
C LEU A 80 -12.20 -16.75 -8.64
N ALA A 81 -11.27 -15.98 -9.19
CA ALA A 81 -10.51 -16.36 -10.37
C ALA A 81 -9.72 -17.65 -10.14
N GLU A 82 -9.09 -17.80 -8.96
CA GLU A 82 -8.38 -19.02 -8.62
C GLU A 82 -9.32 -20.23 -8.56
N SER A 83 -10.54 -20.05 -8.03
CA SER A 83 -11.50 -21.13 -7.89
C SER A 83 -11.98 -21.69 -9.23
N ILE A 84 -11.96 -20.89 -10.28
CA ILE A 84 -12.41 -21.31 -11.63
C ILE A 84 -11.26 -21.62 -12.59
N SER A 85 -10.01 -21.49 -12.15
CA SER A 85 -8.84 -21.65 -13.03
C SER A 85 -8.72 -23.07 -13.64
N GLY A 86 -9.18 -24.09 -12.91
CA GLY A 86 -9.19 -25.47 -13.39
C GLY A 86 -10.23 -25.75 -14.45
N GLU A 87 -11.33 -25.00 -14.47
CA GLU A 87 -12.44 -25.18 -15.41
C GLU A 87 -12.36 -24.20 -16.59
N ASN A 88 -11.95 -22.97 -16.31
CA ASN A 88 -11.84 -21.91 -17.31
C ASN A 88 -10.64 -21.01 -17.02
N LYS A 89 -9.47 -21.48 -17.43
CA LYS A 89 -8.23 -20.75 -17.24
C LYS A 89 -8.24 -19.40 -17.95
N ASP A 90 -8.81 -19.31 -19.13
CA ASP A 90 -8.87 -18.07 -19.91
C ASP A 90 -9.65 -16.99 -19.18
N LEU A 91 -10.80 -17.32 -18.63
CA LEU A 91 -11.59 -16.38 -17.84
C LEU A 91 -10.87 -16.00 -16.54
N SER A 92 -10.26 -16.96 -15.87
CA SER A 92 -9.45 -16.72 -14.68
C SER A 92 -8.33 -15.71 -14.95
N ASP A 93 -7.60 -15.92 -16.05
CA ASP A 93 -6.49 -15.03 -16.45
C ASP A 93 -6.99 -13.62 -16.78
N LYS A 94 -8.15 -13.50 -17.42
CA LYS A 94 -8.75 -12.20 -17.72
C LYS A 94 -9.13 -11.43 -16.44
N ILE A 95 -9.69 -12.11 -15.46
CA ILE A 95 -10.04 -11.49 -14.18
C ILE A 95 -8.79 -11.00 -13.48
N LYS A 96 -7.73 -11.81 -13.43
CA LYS A 96 -6.45 -11.44 -12.82
C LYS A 96 -5.80 -10.26 -13.52
N GLU A 97 -5.90 -10.19 -14.84
CA GLU A 97 -5.39 -9.08 -15.63
C GLU A 97 -6.07 -7.77 -15.26
N ILE A 98 -7.40 -7.78 -15.09
CA ILE A 98 -8.16 -6.59 -14.69
C ILE A 98 -7.73 -6.12 -13.30
N ILE A 99 -7.50 -7.04 -12.38
CA ILE A 99 -7.03 -6.73 -11.02
C ILE A 99 -5.60 -6.19 -11.03
N GLY A 100 -4.77 -6.62 -12.01
CA GLY A 100 -3.37 -6.23 -12.11
C GLY A 100 -2.41 -7.17 -11.37
N ARG A 101 -2.82 -8.39 -11.12
CA ARG A 101 -1.99 -9.41 -10.45
C ARG A 101 -1.49 -10.47 -11.40
#